data_cabcafe03b79556b4ca62791aac9a4f7
#
_entry.id   cabcafe03b79556b4ca62791aac9a4f7
#
_cell.length_a   1.000
_cell.length_b   1.000
_cell.length_c   1.000
_cell.angle_alpha   90.00
_cell.angle_beta   90.00
_cell.angle_gamma   90.00
#
_symmetry.space_group_name_H-M   'P 1'
#
loop_
_entity.id
_entity.type
_entity.pdbx_description
1 polymer ?
#
loop_
_entity_poly.entity_id
_entity_poly.type
_entity_poly.pdbx_seq_one_letter_code
_entity_poly.pdbx_strand_id
1 'polypeptide(L)'
;SAASDVYKRQAVFTACNSGNNGYTVTGTIEGATDGDTVYLQTVEGRQLVKLDSAIIANGTFTFKGTQDTAANRYITYNPAGTEGMIMDFFLENGKINIKLNEKSSSATGTANNDIYQAIRIQLNELDSQMENIYASMADTALTDQQRESKSKEMDALQDKMMEVAKAGISQNITNAVGVHLLKSNYYYLDVKELDQL
;
A
#
# COMPACT_ATOMS: atom_id res chain seq x y z
N SER A 1 33.63 34.86 56.33
CA SER A 1 33.17 35.52 55.15
C SER A 1 32.78 34.51 54.12
N ALA A 2 31.49 34.37 53.90
CA ALA A 2 30.90 33.32 53.09
C ALA A 2 31.17 33.51 51.60
N ALA A 3 31.75 32.52 50.96
CA ALA A 3 31.81 32.44 49.53
C ALA A 3 30.62 31.63 49.02
N SER A 4 29.82 32.29 48.22
CA SER A 4 28.59 31.75 47.61
C SER A 4 28.97 30.98 46.37
N ASP A 5 28.89 29.66 46.43
CA ASP A 5 29.05 28.76 45.30
C ASP A 5 27.76 28.79 44.43
N VAL A 6 27.87 29.46 43.31
CA VAL A 6 26.87 29.47 42.28
C VAL A 6 27.04 28.19 41.43
N TYR A 7 26.25 27.16 41.73
CA TYR A 7 26.16 25.99 40.88
C TYR A 7 25.49 26.36 39.52
N LYS A 8 26.34 26.53 38.50
CA LYS A 8 25.84 26.54 37.09
C LYS A 8 25.32 25.16 36.74
N ARG A 9 24.03 24.97 36.80
CA ARG A 9 23.37 23.84 36.14
C ARG A 9 23.54 24.01 34.64
N GLN A 10 24.54 23.35 34.08
CA GLN A 10 24.58 23.07 32.64
C GLN A 10 23.42 22.12 32.32
N ALA A 11 22.37 22.65 31.71
CA ALA A 11 21.35 21.84 31.07
C ALA A 11 22.01 21.16 29.86
N VAL A 12 22.39 19.91 30.03
CA VAL A 12 22.74 19.03 28.90
C VAL A 12 21.45 18.80 28.13
N PHE A 13 21.27 19.56 27.05
CA PHE A 13 20.29 19.21 26.03
C PHE A 13 20.81 17.95 25.37
N THR A 14 20.44 16.79 25.90
CA THR A 14 20.47 15.55 25.15
C THR A 14 19.51 15.75 24.01
N ALA A 15 20.00 16.08 22.83
CA ALA A 15 19.27 15.95 21.60
C ALA A 15 18.90 14.44 21.51
N CYS A 16 17.71 14.11 21.97
CA CYS A 16 17.11 12.84 21.66
C CYS A 16 16.99 12.80 20.13
N ASN A 17 17.97 12.15 19.52
CA ASN A 17 17.82 11.64 18.18
C ASN A 17 16.69 10.60 18.29
N SER A 18 15.45 11.04 18.09
CA SER A 18 14.29 10.18 18.01
C SER A 18 14.39 9.44 16.69
N GLY A 19 15.29 8.47 16.64
CA GLY A 19 15.17 7.39 15.68
C GLY A 19 13.74 6.87 15.81
N ASN A 20 13.03 6.77 14.72
CA ASN A 20 11.67 6.25 14.67
C ASN A 20 11.70 4.78 15.16
N ASN A 21 11.64 4.59 16.48
CA ASN A 21 11.68 3.27 17.09
C ASN A 21 10.37 2.51 16.94
N GLY A 22 9.43 3.02 16.14
CA GLY A 22 8.14 2.36 15.92
C GLY A 22 7.37 2.97 14.76
N TYR A 23 6.23 2.35 14.44
CA TYR A 23 5.31 2.87 13.45
C TYR A 23 4.14 3.61 14.10
N THR A 24 3.62 4.57 13.36
CA THR A 24 2.28 5.14 13.57
C THR A 24 1.57 5.12 12.22
N VAL A 25 0.56 4.28 12.10
CA VAL A 25 -0.36 4.25 10.96
C VAL A 25 -1.56 5.09 11.31
N THR A 26 -1.79 6.18 10.58
CA THR A 26 -2.99 7.01 10.72
C THR A 26 -3.76 6.95 9.41
N GLY A 27 -5.05 6.69 9.48
CA GLY A 27 -5.85 6.57 8.28
C GLY A 27 -7.22 7.22 8.39
N THR A 28 -7.77 7.52 7.21
CA THR A 28 -9.15 7.95 7.01
C THR A 28 -9.85 6.95 6.10
N ILE A 29 -11.15 6.78 6.29
CA ILE A 29 -11.99 5.90 5.47
C ILE A 29 -13.17 6.72 4.98
N GLU A 30 -13.36 6.75 3.67
CA GLU A 30 -14.49 7.45 3.08
C GLU A 30 -15.80 6.75 3.46
N GLY A 31 -16.78 7.54 3.93
CA GLY A 31 -18.09 7.02 4.33
C GLY A 31 -18.12 6.21 5.63
N ALA A 32 -17.00 6.13 6.37
CA ALA A 32 -16.97 5.38 7.61
C ALA A 32 -17.77 6.06 8.75
N THR A 33 -18.33 5.23 9.62
CA THR A 33 -19.07 5.67 10.79
C THR A 33 -18.19 5.60 12.03
N ASP A 34 -18.23 6.66 12.85
CA ASP A 34 -17.56 6.66 14.16
C ASP A 34 -18.11 5.51 15.05
N GLY A 35 -17.20 4.80 15.68
CA GLY A 35 -17.51 3.60 16.46
C GLY A 35 -17.30 2.28 15.70
N ASP A 36 -17.19 2.31 14.38
CA ASP A 36 -16.85 1.14 13.58
C ASP A 36 -15.40 0.69 13.81
N THR A 37 -15.13 -0.56 13.48
CA THR A 37 -13.83 -1.19 13.69
C THR A 37 -13.07 -1.39 12.37
N VAL A 38 -11.81 -0.97 12.36
CA VAL A 38 -10.84 -1.24 11.30
C VAL A 38 -9.86 -2.31 11.79
N TYR A 39 -9.45 -3.19 10.91
CA TYR A 39 -8.49 -4.25 11.24
C TYR A 39 -7.18 -4.08 10.48
N LEU A 40 -6.07 -4.24 11.21
CA LEU A 40 -4.75 -4.49 10.65
C LEU A 40 -4.57 -6.01 10.56
N GLN A 41 -4.25 -6.52 9.37
CA GLN A 41 -4.21 -7.94 9.10
C GLN A 41 -2.96 -8.36 8.33
N THR A 42 -2.64 -9.64 8.39
CA THR A 42 -1.67 -10.32 7.53
C THR A 42 -2.34 -11.47 6.78
N VAL A 43 -1.65 -12.02 5.79
CA VAL A 43 -2.08 -13.25 5.11
C VAL A 43 -1.25 -14.41 5.64
N GLU A 44 -1.91 -15.44 6.15
CA GLU A 44 -1.32 -16.72 6.51
C GLU A 44 -2.01 -17.84 5.71
N GLY A 45 -1.22 -18.52 4.90
CA GLY A 45 -1.78 -19.44 3.92
C GLY A 45 -2.64 -18.70 2.89
N ARG A 46 -3.97 -18.85 2.96
CA ARG A 46 -4.94 -18.16 2.08
C ARG A 46 -5.97 -17.34 2.87
N GLN A 47 -5.69 -17.05 4.12
CA GLN A 47 -6.64 -16.38 5.00
C GLN A 47 -6.05 -15.09 5.56
N LEU A 48 -6.90 -14.09 5.73
CA LEU A 48 -6.58 -12.88 6.46
C LEU A 48 -6.62 -13.17 7.96
N VAL A 49 -5.50 -12.94 8.64
CA VAL A 49 -5.35 -13.11 10.08
C VAL A 49 -5.21 -11.74 10.72
N LYS A 50 -6.01 -11.49 11.74
CA LYS A 50 -6.03 -10.23 12.47
C LYS A 50 -4.76 -10.09 13.32
N LEU A 51 -4.07 -8.97 13.16
CA LEU A 51 -2.95 -8.56 14.01
C LEU A 51 -3.39 -7.56 15.06
N ASP A 52 -4.22 -6.57 14.67
CA ASP A 52 -4.68 -5.51 15.55
C ASP A 52 -6.04 -4.97 15.08
N SER A 53 -6.68 -4.13 15.90
CA SER A 53 -7.93 -3.45 15.57
C SER A 53 -7.96 -2.04 16.18
N ALA A 54 -8.56 -1.11 15.47
CA ALA A 54 -8.76 0.26 15.92
C ALA A 54 -10.23 0.68 15.72
N ILE A 55 -10.73 1.50 16.63
CA ILE A 55 -12.06 2.12 16.51
C ILE A 55 -11.92 3.43 15.75
N ILE A 56 -12.81 3.68 14.82
CA ILE A 56 -12.90 4.94 14.08
C ILE A 56 -13.46 6.01 15.02
N ALA A 57 -12.76 7.11 15.10
CA ALA A 57 -13.19 8.30 15.83
C ALA A 57 -12.88 9.57 15.02
N ASN A 58 -13.87 10.42 14.84
CA ASN A 58 -13.78 11.61 13.96
C ASN A 58 -13.32 11.25 12.54
N GLY A 59 -13.82 10.15 11.99
CA GLY A 59 -13.49 9.65 10.65
C GLY A 59 -12.05 9.16 10.50
N THR A 60 -11.30 8.96 11.58
CA THR A 60 -9.90 8.54 11.58
C THR A 60 -9.69 7.29 12.42
N PHE A 61 -8.65 6.51 12.10
CA PHE A 61 -8.14 5.42 12.91
C PHE A 61 -6.63 5.51 13.09
N THR A 62 -6.10 4.85 14.12
CA THR A 62 -4.64 4.85 14.36
C THR A 62 -4.19 3.49 14.91
N PHE A 63 -3.10 2.95 14.32
CA PHE A 63 -2.34 1.83 14.89
C PHE A 63 -0.93 2.31 15.27
N LYS A 64 -0.39 1.79 16.36
CA LYS A 64 0.96 2.08 16.83
C LYS A 64 1.65 0.81 17.28
N GLY A 65 2.94 0.71 17.00
CA GLY A 65 3.74 -0.44 17.41
C GLY A 65 5.16 -0.35 16.88
N THR A 66 5.83 -1.49 16.85
CA THR A 66 7.18 -1.62 16.32
C THR A 66 7.21 -2.72 15.27
N GLN A 67 8.07 -2.60 14.28
CA GLN A 67 8.26 -3.56 13.21
C GLN A 67 9.78 -3.71 12.95
N ASP A 68 10.27 -4.94 12.98
CA ASP A 68 11.71 -5.18 12.79
C ASP A 68 12.13 -4.96 11.34
N THR A 69 11.28 -5.39 10.40
CA THR A 69 11.50 -5.24 8.95
C THR A 69 10.21 -4.84 8.26
N ALA A 70 10.29 -4.10 7.17
CA ALA A 70 9.13 -3.77 6.37
C ALA A 70 8.41 -5.03 5.90
N ALA A 71 7.09 -5.09 6.07
CA ALA A 71 6.29 -6.24 5.71
C ALA A 71 4.95 -5.82 5.10
N ASN A 72 4.53 -6.52 4.05
CA ASN A 72 3.21 -6.30 3.45
C ASN A 72 2.11 -6.69 4.44
N ARG A 73 1.14 -5.80 4.64
CA ARG A 73 -0.01 -5.94 5.54
C ARG A 73 -1.24 -5.39 4.87
N TYR A 74 -2.39 -5.66 5.49
CA TYR A 74 -3.70 -5.27 4.97
C TYR A 74 -4.45 -4.42 6.00
N ILE A 75 -5.11 -3.37 5.53
CA ILE A 75 -6.17 -2.67 6.25
C ILE A 75 -7.49 -3.14 5.67
N THR A 76 -8.41 -3.55 6.54
CA THR A 76 -9.77 -3.94 6.15
C THR A 76 -10.80 -3.20 6.99
N TYR A 77 -11.86 -2.79 6.32
CA TYR A 77 -13.04 -2.19 6.91
C TYR A 77 -14.29 -2.82 6.31
N ASN A 78 -15.09 -3.46 7.13
CA ASN A 78 -16.26 -4.22 6.69
C ASN A 78 -17.49 -3.73 7.46
N PRO A 79 -18.11 -2.61 7.07
CA PRO A 79 -19.33 -2.14 7.69
C PRO A 79 -20.52 -3.04 7.35
N ALA A 80 -21.47 -3.15 8.26
CA ALA A 80 -22.66 -3.97 8.04
C ALA A 80 -23.49 -3.45 6.87
N GLY A 81 -23.84 -4.34 5.94
CA GLY A 81 -24.76 -4.03 4.81
C GLY A 81 -24.11 -3.36 3.60
N THR A 82 -22.78 -3.25 3.56
CA THR A 82 -22.02 -2.73 2.40
C THR A 82 -20.92 -3.69 2.00
N GLU A 83 -20.35 -3.50 0.82
CA GLU A 83 -19.10 -4.17 0.46
C GLU A 83 -17.97 -3.66 1.33
N GLY A 84 -17.13 -4.60 1.79
CA GLY A 84 -15.96 -4.26 2.60
C GLY A 84 -14.86 -3.65 1.73
N MET A 85 -14.05 -2.80 2.35
CA MET A 85 -12.85 -2.25 1.74
C MET A 85 -11.61 -2.98 2.25
N ILE A 86 -10.68 -3.25 1.35
CA ILE A 86 -9.38 -3.84 1.65
C ILE A 86 -8.29 -3.12 0.89
N MET A 87 -7.16 -2.89 1.54
CA MET A 87 -5.98 -2.34 0.92
C MET A 87 -4.73 -2.96 1.53
N ASP A 88 -3.77 -3.31 0.70
CA ASP A 88 -2.44 -3.69 1.16
C ASP A 88 -1.49 -2.48 1.21
N PHE A 89 -0.52 -2.55 2.10
CA PHE A 89 0.51 -1.54 2.31
C PHE A 89 1.74 -2.16 3.00
N PHE A 90 2.81 -1.40 3.13
CA PHE A 90 4.00 -1.84 3.88
C PHE A 90 3.98 -1.28 5.30
N LEU A 91 3.87 -2.18 6.29
CA LEU A 91 4.07 -1.83 7.68
C LEU A 91 5.57 -1.79 7.96
N GLU A 92 6.08 -0.61 8.25
CA GLU A 92 7.47 -0.31 8.58
C GLU A 92 7.53 0.84 9.60
N ASN A 93 8.62 0.98 10.33
CA ASN A 93 8.74 2.05 11.32
C ASN A 93 8.74 3.41 10.64
N GLY A 94 7.97 4.33 11.20
CA GLY A 94 7.74 5.67 10.66
C GLY A 94 6.29 6.12 10.76
N LYS A 95 5.97 7.20 10.09
CA LYS A 95 4.60 7.73 10.00
C LYS A 95 3.99 7.32 8.67
N ILE A 96 3.01 6.45 8.72
CA ILE A 96 2.28 5.95 7.55
C ILE A 96 0.90 6.61 7.53
N ASN A 97 0.55 7.19 6.39
CA ASN A 97 -0.74 7.81 6.16
C ASN A 97 -1.55 6.96 5.18
N ILE A 98 -2.73 6.54 5.59
CA ILE A 98 -3.65 5.73 4.78
C ILE A 98 -4.89 6.54 4.44
N LYS A 99 -5.31 6.46 3.18
CA LYS A 99 -6.65 6.84 2.74
C LYS A 99 -7.30 5.60 2.14
N LEU A 100 -8.37 5.13 2.76
CA LEU A 100 -9.12 3.97 2.29
C LEU A 100 -10.42 4.44 1.67
N ASN A 101 -10.63 4.11 0.41
CA ASN A 101 -11.87 4.33 -0.32
C ASN A 101 -12.06 3.24 -1.38
N GLU A 102 -13.22 3.18 -2.01
CA GLU A 102 -13.58 2.14 -2.97
C GLU A 102 -12.73 2.19 -4.27
N LYS A 103 -12.29 3.38 -4.69
CA LYS A 103 -11.68 3.56 -6.02
C LYS A 103 -10.19 3.84 -6.02
N SER A 104 -9.69 4.55 -5.01
CA SER A 104 -8.32 5.07 -5.04
C SER A 104 -7.67 5.13 -3.67
N SER A 105 -7.64 3.98 -2.99
CA SER A 105 -6.94 3.86 -1.72
C SER A 105 -5.44 4.14 -1.86
N SER A 106 -4.84 4.76 -0.83
CA SER A 106 -3.42 5.12 -0.85
C SER A 106 -2.74 4.93 0.50
N ALA A 107 -1.46 4.56 0.49
CA ALA A 107 -0.56 4.54 1.63
C ALA A 107 0.71 5.31 1.30
N THR A 108 1.12 6.25 2.17
CA THR A 108 2.28 7.13 1.95
C THR A 108 2.98 7.46 3.25
N GLY A 109 4.13 8.13 3.16
CA GLY A 109 4.85 8.71 4.29
C GLY A 109 6.04 7.89 4.80
N THR A 110 6.30 6.74 4.18
CA THR A 110 7.50 5.93 4.39
C THR A 110 8.02 5.40 3.05
N ALA A 111 9.31 5.06 3.00
CA ALA A 111 9.99 4.78 1.73
C ALA A 111 9.32 3.67 0.90
N ASN A 112 9.00 2.52 1.52
CA ASN A 112 8.36 1.43 0.77
C ASN A 112 6.93 1.80 0.33
N ASN A 113 6.17 2.50 1.16
CA ASN A 113 4.82 2.94 0.81
C ASN A 113 4.83 3.96 -0.32
N ASP A 114 5.73 4.94 -0.30
CA ASP A 114 5.82 5.97 -1.34
C ASP A 114 6.22 5.36 -2.70
N ILE A 115 7.18 4.41 -2.71
CA ILE A 115 7.57 3.66 -3.90
C ILE A 115 6.39 2.82 -4.42
N TYR A 116 5.75 2.05 -3.53
CA TYR A 116 4.64 1.18 -3.91
C TYR A 116 3.43 1.97 -4.43
N GLN A 117 3.12 3.11 -3.81
CA GLN A 117 2.06 3.99 -4.24
C GLN A 117 2.30 4.55 -5.65
N ALA A 118 3.54 4.93 -5.97
CA ALA A 118 3.89 5.40 -7.31
C ALA A 118 3.68 4.33 -8.39
N ILE A 119 3.99 3.06 -8.09
CA ILE A 119 3.76 1.92 -8.98
C ILE A 119 2.25 1.66 -9.12
N ARG A 120 1.51 1.65 -8.00
CA ARG A 120 0.05 1.44 -7.99
C ARG A 120 -0.70 2.47 -8.81
N ILE A 121 -0.31 3.74 -8.77
CA ILE A 121 -0.93 4.79 -9.58
C ILE A 121 -0.84 4.43 -11.07
N GLN A 122 0.32 3.98 -11.55
CA GLN A 122 0.53 3.59 -12.95
C GLN A 122 -0.32 2.35 -13.31
N LEU A 123 -0.32 1.33 -12.44
CA LEU A 123 -1.11 0.12 -12.66
C LEU A 123 -2.61 0.40 -12.67
N ASN A 124 -3.11 1.21 -11.72
CA ASN A 124 -4.53 1.57 -11.63
C ASN A 124 -5.00 2.38 -12.86
N GLU A 125 -4.12 3.22 -13.43
CA GLU A 125 -4.46 3.95 -14.66
C GLU A 125 -4.61 3.00 -15.85
N LEU A 126 -3.74 2.02 -16.00
CA LEU A 126 -3.82 0.99 -17.04
C LEU A 126 -5.04 0.08 -16.83
N ASP A 127 -5.32 -0.30 -15.58
CA ASP A 127 -6.48 -1.10 -15.21
C ASP A 127 -7.80 -0.38 -15.54
N SER A 128 -7.91 0.90 -15.21
CA SER A 128 -9.08 1.73 -15.58
C SER A 128 -9.28 1.82 -17.09
N GLN A 129 -8.20 1.87 -17.89
CA GLN A 129 -8.29 1.82 -19.35
C GLN A 129 -8.82 0.45 -19.82
N MET A 130 -8.36 -0.63 -19.22
CA MET A 130 -8.79 -2.00 -19.52
C MET A 130 -10.28 -2.20 -19.18
N GLU A 131 -10.72 -1.72 -18.00
CA GLU A 131 -12.13 -1.74 -17.60
C GLU A 131 -13.04 -0.99 -18.60
N ASN A 132 -12.62 0.17 -19.09
CA ASN A 132 -13.35 0.94 -20.09
C ASN A 132 -13.50 0.17 -21.42
N ILE A 133 -12.43 -0.49 -21.87
CA ILE A 133 -12.49 -1.32 -23.07
C ILE A 133 -13.44 -2.50 -22.84
N TYR A 134 -13.28 -3.19 -21.71
CA TYR A 134 -14.13 -4.32 -21.36
C TYR A 134 -15.62 -3.94 -21.29
N ALA A 135 -15.94 -2.82 -20.63
CA ALA A 135 -17.31 -2.30 -20.59
C ALA A 135 -17.86 -2.02 -21.98
N SER A 136 -17.02 -1.47 -22.88
CA SER A 136 -17.41 -1.19 -24.27
C SER A 136 -17.64 -2.45 -25.11
N MET A 137 -17.06 -3.60 -24.72
CA MET A 137 -17.25 -4.88 -25.42
C MET A 137 -18.64 -5.50 -25.15
N ALA A 138 -19.37 -5.01 -24.16
CA ALA A 138 -20.76 -5.41 -23.88
C ALA A 138 -21.74 -4.92 -24.96
N ASP A 139 -21.33 -3.96 -25.81
CA ASP A 139 -22.16 -3.48 -26.90
C ASP A 139 -22.39 -4.60 -27.95
N THR A 140 -23.65 -4.97 -28.16
CA THR A 140 -24.06 -6.00 -29.11
C THR A 140 -23.96 -5.57 -30.57
N ALA A 141 -23.83 -4.27 -30.83
CA ALA A 141 -23.73 -3.69 -32.19
C ALA A 141 -22.26 -3.76 -32.73
N LEU A 142 -21.29 -4.15 -31.91
CA LEU A 142 -19.89 -4.27 -32.35
C LEU A 142 -19.73 -5.35 -33.40
N THR A 143 -19.05 -5.01 -34.50
CA THR A 143 -18.62 -5.98 -35.51
C THR A 143 -17.48 -6.86 -34.96
N ASP A 144 -17.25 -8.02 -35.60
CA ASP A 144 -16.15 -8.92 -35.24
C ASP A 144 -14.79 -8.21 -35.33
N GLN A 145 -14.58 -7.37 -36.35
CA GLN A 145 -13.36 -6.59 -36.51
C GLN A 145 -13.14 -5.59 -35.36
N GLN A 146 -14.21 -4.95 -34.88
CA GLN A 146 -14.14 -4.03 -33.74
C GLN A 146 -13.82 -4.79 -32.44
N ARG A 147 -14.41 -5.97 -32.24
CA ARG A 147 -14.11 -6.84 -31.10
C ARG A 147 -12.66 -7.29 -31.10
N GLU A 148 -12.15 -7.73 -32.26
CA GLU A 148 -10.75 -8.11 -32.42
C GLU A 148 -9.79 -6.94 -32.13
N SER A 149 -10.13 -5.72 -32.61
CA SER A 149 -9.33 -4.53 -32.31
C SER A 149 -9.27 -4.24 -30.81
N LYS A 150 -10.41 -4.32 -30.11
CA LYS A 150 -10.47 -4.12 -28.65
C LYS A 150 -9.70 -5.19 -27.88
N SER A 151 -9.77 -6.44 -28.33
CA SER A 151 -8.96 -7.51 -27.74
C SER A 151 -7.46 -7.22 -27.84
N LYS A 152 -6.97 -6.81 -29.00
CA LYS A 152 -5.55 -6.42 -29.19
C LYS A 152 -5.15 -5.23 -28.33
N GLU A 153 -6.09 -4.29 -28.12
CA GLU A 153 -5.83 -3.14 -27.24
C GLU A 153 -5.71 -3.57 -25.77
N MET A 154 -6.55 -4.53 -25.33
CA MET A 154 -6.46 -5.11 -24.00
C MET A 154 -5.12 -5.87 -23.81
N ASP A 155 -4.71 -6.68 -24.80
CA ASP A 155 -3.42 -7.38 -24.77
C ASP A 155 -2.24 -6.40 -24.62
N ALA A 156 -2.28 -5.29 -25.37
CA ALA A 156 -1.25 -4.26 -25.29
C ALA A 156 -1.23 -3.52 -23.93
N LEU A 157 -2.38 -3.34 -23.27
CA LEU A 157 -2.44 -2.79 -21.92
C LEU A 157 -1.89 -3.79 -20.90
N GLN A 158 -2.19 -5.08 -21.05
CA GLN A 158 -1.65 -6.13 -20.18
C GLN A 158 -0.12 -6.20 -20.29
N ASP A 159 0.44 -6.10 -21.48
CA ASP A 159 1.89 -6.04 -21.70
C ASP A 159 2.51 -4.83 -20.98
N LYS A 160 1.89 -3.64 -21.08
CA LYS A 160 2.33 -2.45 -20.34
C LYS A 160 2.26 -2.62 -18.83
N MET A 161 1.20 -3.24 -18.30
CA MET A 161 1.12 -3.54 -16.87
C MET A 161 2.27 -4.46 -16.42
N MET A 162 2.60 -5.45 -17.23
CA MET A 162 3.74 -6.33 -16.97
C MET A 162 5.07 -5.59 -17.04
N GLU A 163 5.26 -4.66 -17.97
CA GLU A 163 6.46 -3.81 -18.04
C GLU A 163 6.61 -2.95 -16.78
N VAL A 164 5.52 -2.34 -16.28
CA VAL A 164 5.52 -1.58 -15.03
C VAL A 164 5.90 -2.47 -13.85
N ALA A 165 5.32 -3.69 -13.76
CA ALA A 165 5.64 -4.64 -12.70
C ALA A 165 7.12 -5.07 -12.74
N LYS A 166 7.66 -5.42 -13.93
CA LYS A 166 9.07 -5.80 -14.12
C LYS A 166 10.03 -4.66 -13.75
N ALA A 167 9.72 -3.43 -14.19
CA ALA A 167 10.51 -2.26 -13.82
C ALA A 167 10.47 -2.03 -12.29
N GLY A 168 9.30 -2.16 -11.68
CA GLY A 168 9.11 -2.08 -10.23
C GLY A 168 9.95 -3.12 -9.47
N ILE A 169 9.98 -4.37 -9.94
CA ILE A 169 10.80 -5.44 -9.36
C ILE A 169 12.29 -5.10 -9.48
N SER A 170 12.76 -4.86 -10.70
CA SER A 170 14.18 -4.62 -10.98
C SER A 170 14.75 -3.41 -10.21
N GLN A 171 14.00 -2.32 -10.13
CA GLN A 171 14.41 -1.11 -9.42
C GLN A 171 14.39 -1.26 -7.89
N ASN A 172 13.67 -2.25 -7.38
CA ASN A 172 13.39 -2.40 -5.95
C ASN A 172 13.76 -3.78 -5.40
N ILE A 173 14.53 -4.59 -6.10
CA ILE A 173 14.81 -5.99 -5.74
C ILE A 173 15.44 -6.15 -4.33
N THR A 174 16.10 -5.12 -3.82
CA THR A 174 16.74 -5.11 -2.51
C THR A 174 15.85 -4.64 -1.36
N ASN A 175 14.60 -4.22 -1.63
CA ASN A 175 13.68 -3.75 -0.61
C ASN A 175 12.37 -4.59 -0.58
N ALA A 176 11.49 -4.30 0.38
CA ALA A 176 10.26 -5.06 0.57
C ALA A 176 9.29 -4.96 -0.63
N VAL A 177 9.29 -3.84 -1.35
CA VAL A 177 8.43 -3.63 -2.54
C VAL A 177 8.81 -4.57 -3.67
N GLY A 178 10.10 -4.63 -4.03
CA GLY A 178 10.56 -5.52 -5.09
C GLY A 178 10.29 -6.99 -4.79
N VAL A 179 10.55 -7.42 -3.54
CA VAL A 179 10.24 -8.79 -3.10
C VAL A 179 8.74 -9.08 -3.17
N HIS A 180 7.89 -8.13 -2.79
CA HIS A 180 6.43 -8.28 -2.89
C HIS A 180 5.97 -8.37 -4.34
N LEU A 181 6.41 -7.47 -5.19
CA LEU A 181 6.08 -7.47 -6.62
C LEU A 181 6.56 -8.75 -7.31
N LEU A 182 7.76 -9.22 -6.98
CA LEU A 182 8.29 -10.48 -7.51
C LEU A 182 7.39 -11.65 -7.11
N LYS A 183 7.03 -11.77 -5.83
CA LYS A 183 6.12 -12.82 -5.35
C LYS A 183 4.75 -12.79 -6.02
N SER A 184 4.25 -11.61 -6.34
CA SER A 184 2.94 -11.43 -6.98
C SER A 184 2.95 -11.73 -8.48
N ASN A 185 4.13 -11.64 -9.13
CA ASN A 185 4.24 -11.70 -10.59
C ASN A 185 5.14 -12.83 -11.11
N TYR A 186 5.78 -13.64 -10.24
CA TYR A 186 6.80 -14.61 -10.67
C TYR A 186 6.30 -15.64 -11.70
N TYR A 187 5.02 -15.96 -11.71
CA TYR A 187 4.43 -16.89 -12.70
C TYR A 187 4.40 -16.33 -14.13
N TYR A 188 4.51 -15.01 -14.27
CA TYR A 188 4.50 -14.32 -15.56
C TYR A 188 5.91 -13.99 -16.05
N LEU A 189 6.94 -14.30 -15.26
CA LEU A 189 8.34 -14.09 -15.59
C LEU A 189 8.96 -15.37 -16.14
N ASP A 190 9.71 -15.28 -17.22
CA ASP A 190 10.46 -16.41 -17.72
C ASP A 190 11.78 -16.60 -16.93
N VAL A 191 12.44 -17.76 -17.14
CA VAL A 191 13.68 -18.10 -16.42
C VAL A 191 14.80 -17.10 -16.69
N LYS A 192 14.88 -16.57 -17.93
CA LYS A 192 15.93 -15.60 -18.27
C LYS A 192 15.68 -14.25 -17.60
N GLU A 193 14.43 -13.86 -17.46
CA GLU A 193 14.04 -12.64 -16.75
C GLU A 193 14.35 -12.77 -15.26
N LEU A 194 14.09 -13.94 -14.67
CA LEU A 194 14.42 -14.22 -13.26
C LEU A 194 15.95 -14.24 -13.01
N ASP A 195 16.73 -14.74 -13.97
CA ASP A 195 18.20 -14.76 -13.88
C ASP A 195 18.83 -13.35 -14.00
N GLN A 196 18.08 -12.35 -14.47
CA GLN A 196 18.55 -10.96 -14.64
C GLN A 196 18.19 -10.05 -13.45
N LEU A 197 17.37 -10.52 -12.52
CA LEU A 197 16.95 -9.79 -11.31
C LEU A 197 17.96 -9.99 -10.18
#